data_b0ae62548c4da3e9532c792672f8c011
#
_entry.id   b0ae62548c4da3e9532c792672f8c011
#
_cell.length_a   1.000
_cell.length_b   1.000
_cell.length_c   1.000
_cell.angle_alpha   90.00
_cell.angle_beta   90.00
_cell.angle_gamma   90.00
#
_symmetry.space_group_name_H-M   'P 1'
#
loop_
_entity.id
_entity.type
_entity.pdbx_description
1 polymer ?
#
loop_
_entity_poly.entity_id
_entity_poly.type
_entity_poly.pdbx_seq_one_letter_code
_entity_poly.pdbx_strand_id
1 'polypeptide(L)'
;MKRFFKKYATFSGRASRSEYWWVALLNGLILVGGSILATIIQAATAGTNRYGGVDDELTFPAGLLMFLLMLYLLGTIVPNLALGFRRLHDADLSGWFILLGMVPGCGGFIMLILTLQPTRPAGVRFDRNPGR
;
A
#
# COMPACT_ATOMS: atom_id res chain seq x y z
N MET A 1 14.06 -1.15 2.01
CA MET A 1 13.74 -0.69 0.65
C MET A 1 14.32 -1.56 -0.45
N LYS A 2 15.66 -1.81 -0.52
CA LYS A 2 16.26 -2.66 -1.57
C LYS A 2 15.63 -4.05 -1.69
N ARG A 3 15.20 -4.69 -0.59
CA ARG A 3 14.53 -6.01 -0.59
C ARG A 3 13.12 -5.97 -1.17
N PHE A 4 12.38 -4.85 -1.00
CA PHE A 4 11.04 -4.66 -1.55
C PHE A 4 11.04 -4.74 -3.08
N PHE A 5 11.87 -3.95 -3.74
CA PHE A 5 11.98 -3.96 -5.20
C PHE A 5 12.71 -5.22 -5.73
N LYS A 6 13.68 -5.77 -4.98
CA LYS A 6 14.38 -6.99 -5.39
C LYS A 6 13.47 -8.23 -5.37
N LYS A 7 12.39 -8.20 -4.54
CA LYS A 7 11.37 -9.25 -4.43
C LYS A 7 10.02 -8.78 -4.96
N TYR A 8 10.02 -7.98 -6.06
CA TYR A 8 8.85 -7.30 -6.62
C TYR A 8 7.62 -8.20 -6.80
N ALA A 9 7.80 -9.41 -7.35
CA ALA A 9 6.74 -10.38 -7.60
C ALA A 9 7.00 -11.72 -6.90
N THR A 10 7.70 -11.73 -5.75
CA THR A 10 7.98 -12.96 -5.00
C THR A 10 6.93 -13.14 -3.91
N PHE A 11 5.99 -14.04 -4.13
CA PHE A 11 4.89 -14.37 -3.22
C PHE A 11 5.26 -15.47 -2.21
N SER A 12 6.36 -16.20 -2.43
CA SER A 12 6.88 -17.24 -1.54
C SER A 12 7.83 -16.66 -0.48
N GLY A 13 7.93 -17.34 0.68
CA GLY A 13 8.74 -16.92 1.81
C GLY A 13 7.99 -16.10 2.82
N ARG A 14 8.71 -15.56 3.80
CA ARG A 14 8.17 -14.79 4.92
C ARG A 14 8.70 -13.36 4.92
N ALA A 15 7.89 -12.43 5.44
CA ALA A 15 8.28 -11.05 5.67
C ALA A 15 8.10 -10.69 7.15
N SER A 16 9.13 -10.08 7.75
CA SER A 16 9.07 -9.62 9.14
C SER A 16 8.05 -8.48 9.31
N ARG A 17 7.57 -8.27 10.55
CA ARG A 17 6.69 -7.15 10.89
C ARG A 17 7.33 -5.81 10.49
N SER A 18 8.59 -5.59 10.83
CA SER A 18 9.29 -4.35 10.50
C SER A 18 9.39 -4.13 8.99
N GLU A 19 9.68 -5.17 8.20
CA GLU A 19 9.73 -5.06 6.74
C GLU A 19 8.38 -4.62 6.16
N TYR A 20 7.29 -5.24 6.63
CA TYR A 20 5.93 -4.90 6.20
C TYR A 20 5.53 -3.47 6.61
N TRP A 21 5.67 -3.14 7.90
CA TRP A 21 5.17 -1.87 8.43
C TRP A 21 5.97 -0.66 7.94
N TRP A 22 7.29 -0.78 7.74
CA TRP A 22 8.06 0.31 7.14
C TRP A 22 7.65 0.60 5.71
N VAL A 23 7.35 -0.42 4.91
CA VAL A 23 6.87 -0.23 3.54
C VAL A 23 5.45 0.33 3.55
N ALA A 24 4.56 -0.18 4.41
CA ALA A 24 3.20 0.32 4.56
C ALA A 24 3.18 1.80 4.98
N LEU A 25 4.01 2.17 5.96
CA LEU A 25 4.16 3.56 6.42
C LEU A 25 4.62 4.47 5.29
N LEU A 26 5.66 4.06 4.55
CA LEU A 26 6.18 4.87 3.45
C LEU A 26 5.14 5.04 2.33
N ASN A 27 4.49 3.96 1.91
CA ASN A 27 3.42 4.04 0.90
C ASN A 27 2.29 4.94 1.37
N GLY A 28 1.86 4.81 2.63
CA GLY A 28 0.86 5.67 3.25
C GLY A 28 1.30 7.15 3.24
N LEU A 29 2.53 7.43 3.62
CA LEU A 29 3.08 8.80 3.62
C LEU A 29 3.13 9.41 2.20
N ILE A 30 3.55 8.62 1.21
CA ILE A 30 3.61 9.09 -0.19
C ILE A 30 2.20 9.34 -0.73
N LEU A 31 1.26 8.42 -0.54
CA LEU A 31 -0.08 8.54 -1.09
C LEU A 31 -0.91 9.62 -0.36
N VAL A 32 -0.93 9.58 0.98
CA VAL A 32 -1.69 10.55 1.78
C VAL A 32 -1.03 11.93 1.71
N GLY A 33 0.28 12.03 1.91
CA GLY A 33 1.01 13.30 1.82
C GLY A 33 0.93 13.89 0.41
N GLY A 34 1.06 13.08 -0.62
CA GLY A 34 0.92 13.51 -2.00
C GLY A 34 -0.49 13.97 -2.36
N SER A 35 -1.53 13.30 -1.85
CA SER A 35 -2.92 13.73 -2.08
C SER A 35 -3.23 15.05 -1.34
N ILE A 36 -2.74 15.22 -0.12
CA ILE A 36 -2.86 16.49 0.62
C ILE A 36 -2.13 17.61 -0.15
N LEU A 37 -0.93 17.36 -0.64
CA LEU A 37 -0.20 18.34 -1.44
C LEU A 37 -0.95 18.68 -2.74
N ALA A 38 -1.54 17.70 -3.41
CA ALA A 38 -2.35 17.95 -4.60
C ALA A 38 -3.57 18.84 -4.31
N THR A 39 -4.26 18.61 -3.17
CA THR A 39 -5.38 19.47 -2.76
C THR A 39 -4.94 20.89 -2.42
N ILE A 40 -3.77 21.05 -1.79
CA ILE A 40 -3.21 22.39 -1.51
C ILE A 40 -2.87 23.11 -2.82
N ILE A 41 -2.22 22.43 -3.77
CA ILE A 41 -1.90 22.97 -5.09
C ILE A 41 -3.19 23.36 -5.83
N GLN A 42 -4.20 22.48 -5.81
CA GLN A 42 -5.52 22.75 -6.39
C GLN A 42 -6.13 24.05 -5.79
N ALA A 43 -6.17 24.15 -4.47
CA ALA A 43 -6.73 25.31 -3.79
C ALA A 43 -5.95 26.61 -4.09
N ALA A 44 -4.63 26.51 -4.30
CA ALA A 44 -3.77 27.66 -4.60
C ALA A 44 -3.83 28.10 -6.07
N THR A 45 -4.20 27.22 -6.99
CA THR A 45 -4.15 27.45 -8.45
C THR A 45 -5.51 27.46 -9.11
N ALA A 46 -6.58 27.05 -8.40
CA ALA A 46 -7.93 27.09 -8.92
C ALA A 46 -8.39 28.55 -9.11
N GLY A 47 -9.03 28.81 -10.24
CA GLY A 47 -9.69 30.08 -10.51
C GLY A 47 -10.98 30.23 -9.71
N THR A 48 -11.60 31.41 -9.83
CA THR A 48 -12.98 31.64 -9.35
C THR A 48 -13.94 31.63 -10.53
N ASN A 49 -15.03 30.89 -10.39
CA ASN A 49 -16.09 30.87 -11.40
C ASN A 49 -16.88 32.20 -11.42
N ARG A 50 -17.72 32.37 -12.44
CA ARG A 50 -18.52 33.56 -12.66
C ARG A 50 -19.43 33.97 -11.46
N TYR A 51 -19.69 33.02 -10.56
CA TYR A 51 -20.54 33.20 -9.37
C TYR A 51 -19.74 33.36 -8.06
N GLY A 52 -18.39 33.51 -8.17
CA GLY A 52 -17.52 33.70 -7.00
C GLY A 52 -17.15 32.41 -6.26
N GLY A 53 -17.55 31.24 -6.79
CA GLY A 53 -17.10 29.92 -6.31
C GLY A 53 -15.75 29.52 -6.89
N VAL A 54 -15.08 28.55 -6.27
CA VAL A 54 -13.85 27.94 -6.81
C VAL A 54 -14.21 27.08 -8.00
N ASP A 55 -13.43 27.15 -9.07
CA ASP A 55 -13.60 26.25 -10.22
C ASP A 55 -13.31 24.80 -9.80
N ASP A 56 -14.26 23.91 -10.10
CA ASP A 56 -14.14 22.47 -9.80
C ASP A 56 -13.21 21.72 -10.79
N GLU A 57 -12.75 22.40 -11.84
CA GLU A 57 -11.84 21.83 -12.81
C GLU A 57 -10.46 21.56 -12.18
N LEU A 58 -9.94 20.38 -12.42
CA LEU A 58 -8.62 19.98 -11.93
C LEU A 58 -7.53 20.79 -12.64
N THR A 59 -6.82 21.62 -11.89
CA THR A 59 -5.74 22.44 -12.44
C THR A 59 -4.57 21.56 -12.91
N PHE A 60 -3.86 21.99 -13.96
CA PHE A 60 -2.80 21.20 -14.55
C PHE A 60 -1.75 20.70 -13.54
N PRO A 61 -1.19 21.52 -12.63
CA PRO A 61 -0.18 21.04 -11.67
C PRO A 61 -0.74 20.04 -10.66
N ALA A 62 -1.98 20.23 -10.19
CA ALA A 62 -2.64 19.28 -9.29
C ALA A 62 -2.94 17.97 -10.04
N GLY A 63 -3.45 18.05 -11.27
CA GLY A 63 -3.74 16.91 -12.12
C GLY A 63 -2.49 16.09 -12.46
N LEU A 64 -1.39 16.75 -12.76
CA LEU A 64 -0.11 16.07 -13.01
C LEU A 64 0.36 15.31 -11.76
N LEU A 65 0.29 15.92 -10.59
CA LEU A 65 0.67 15.25 -9.33
C LEU A 65 -0.23 14.04 -9.04
N MET A 66 -1.54 14.17 -9.21
CA MET A 66 -2.49 13.07 -9.04
C MET A 66 -2.23 11.93 -10.04
N PHE A 67 -1.92 12.26 -11.29
CA PHE A 67 -1.52 11.26 -12.29
C PHE A 67 -0.27 10.51 -11.90
N LEU A 68 0.77 11.20 -11.41
CA LEU A 68 2.00 10.57 -10.92
C LEU A 68 1.75 9.66 -9.71
N LEU A 69 0.89 10.08 -8.77
CA LEU A 69 0.47 9.25 -7.63
C LEU A 69 -0.29 8.00 -8.09
N MET A 70 -1.13 8.12 -9.10
CA MET A 70 -1.83 6.97 -9.71
C MET A 70 -0.85 5.98 -10.34
N LEU A 71 0.14 6.46 -11.11
CA LEU A 71 1.18 5.60 -11.67
C LEU A 71 2.01 4.92 -10.58
N TYR A 72 2.35 5.65 -9.52
CA TYR A 72 3.01 5.08 -8.35
C TYR A 72 2.18 3.98 -7.69
N LEU A 73 0.88 4.22 -7.47
CA LEU A 73 -0.04 3.24 -6.90
C LEU A 73 -0.09 1.97 -7.77
N LEU A 74 -0.30 2.13 -9.08
CA LEU A 74 -0.33 1.00 -10.02
C LEU A 74 0.98 0.21 -10.01
N GLY A 75 2.13 0.90 -10.03
CA GLY A 75 3.45 0.27 -9.97
C GLY A 75 3.75 -0.45 -8.65
N THR A 76 3.10 -0.06 -7.56
CA THR A 76 3.32 -0.66 -6.23
C THR A 76 2.28 -1.70 -5.84
N ILE A 77 1.18 -1.91 -6.61
CA ILE A 77 0.16 -2.94 -6.33
C ILE A 77 0.79 -4.32 -6.18
N VAL A 78 1.55 -4.76 -7.19
CA VAL A 78 2.14 -6.11 -7.22
C VAL A 78 3.11 -6.34 -6.04
N PRO A 79 4.11 -5.47 -5.78
CA PRO A 79 5.01 -5.68 -4.67
C PRO A 79 4.33 -5.53 -3.29
N ASN A 80 3.29 -4.70 -3.16
CA ASN A 80 2.52 -4.61 -1.93
C ASN A 80 1.71 -5.88 -1.66
N LEU A 81 1.07 -6.44 -2.69
CA LEU A 81 0.41 -7.74 -2.58
C LEU A 81 1.40 -8.83 -2.20
N ALA A 82 2.54 -8.94 -2.91
CA ALA A 82 3.57 -9.93 -2.62
C ALA A 82 4.10 -9.80 -1.18
N LEU A 83 4.25 -8.57 -0.68
CA LEU A 83 4.66 -8.32 0.70
C LEU A 83 3.57 -8.75 1.69
N GLY A 84 2.31 -8.45 1.40
CA GLY A 84 1.15 -8.89 2.19
C GLY A 84 1.04 -10.40 2.30
N PHE A 85 1.16 -11.13 1.18
CA PHE A 85 1.20 -12.59 1.17
C PHE A 85 2.31 -13.13 2.07
N ARG A 86 3.56 -12.62 1.92
CA ARG A 86 4.71 -13.04 2.73
C ARG A 86 4.52 -12.73 4.21
N ARG A 87 3.81 -11.65 4.54
CA ARG A 87 3.50 -11.32 5.94
C ARG A 87 2.48 -12.26 6.54
N LEU A 88 1.43 -12.64 5.80
CA LEU A 88 0.45 -13.65 6.24
C LEU A 88 1.11 -15.02 6.43
N HIS A 89 2.00 -15.44 5.53
CA HIS A 89 2.77 -16.66 5.67
C HIS A 89 3.65 -16.67 6.92
N ASP A 90 4.22 -15.54 7.31
CA ASP A 90 5.00 -15.41 8.55
C ASP A 90 4.15 -15.60 9.82
N ALA A 91 2.85 -15.29 9.76
CA ALA A 91 1.87 -15.54 10.82
C ALA A 91 1.23 -16.94 10.73
N ASP A 92 1.74 -17.84 9.85
CA ASP A 92 1.17 -19.17 9.56
C ASP A 92 -0.25 -19.13 9.00
N LEU A 93 -0.58 -18.06 8.29
CA LEU A 93 -1.87 -17.88 7.63
C LEU A 93 -1.73 -18.09 6.12
N SER A 94 -2.77 -18.60 5.48
CA SER A 94 -2.83 -18.67 4.03
C SER A 94 -2.80 -17.26 3.43
N GLY A 95 -2.03 -17.06 2.36
CA GLY A 95 -1.98 -15.79 1.63
C GLY A 95 -3.35 -15.32 1.10
N TRP A 96 -4.30 -16.24 0.89
CA TRP A 96 -5.65 -15.93 0.45
C TRP A 96 -6.44 -15.06 1.42
N PHE A 97 -6.05 -15.00 2.70
CA PHE A 97 -6.64 -14.06 3.66
C PHE A 97 -6.48 -12.59 3.27
N ILE A 98 -5.58 -12.27 2.31
CA ILE A 98 -5.46 -10.91 1.76
C ILE A 98 -6.76 -10.43 1.10
N LEU A 99 -7.59 -11.36 0.59
CA LEU A 99 -8.88 -11.04 -0.01
C LEU A 99 -9.87 -10.47 1.02
N LEU A 100 -9.69 -10.77 2.31
CA LEU A 100 -10.48 -10.16 3.38
C LEU A 100 -10.27 -8.65 3.44
N GLY A 101 -9.11 -8.15 2.99
CA GLY A 101 -8.86 -6.72 2.86
C GLY A 101 -9.77 -6.01 1.85
N MET A 102 -10.37 -6.77 0.92
CA MET A 102 -11.30 -6.22 -0.07
C MET A 102 -12.73 -6.05 0.46
N VAL A 103 -13.04 -6.53 1.67
CA VAL A 103 -14.37 -6.39 2.29
C VAL A 103 -14.59 -4.93 2.67
N PRO A 104 -15.60 -4.24 2.09
CA PRO A 104 -15.87 -2.84 2.39
C PRO A 104 -16.17 -2.63 3.89
N GLY A 105 -15.63 -1.57 4.46
CA GLY A 105 -15.86 -1.18 5.86
C GLY A 105 -14.97 -1.88 6.88
N CYS A 106 -14.83 -3.21 6.86
CA CYS A 106 -14.07 -3.95 7.86
C CYS A 106 -12.76 -4.57 7.35
N GLY A 107 -12.56 -4.67 6.03
CA GLY A 107 -11.42 -5.34 5.44
C GLY A 107 -10.07 -4.80 5.89
N GLY A 108 -9.91 -3.48 5.92
CA GLY A 108 -8.69 -2.83 6.41
C GLY A 108 -8.39 -3.14 7.87
N PHE A 109 -9.43 -3.17 8.73
CA PHE A 109 -9.28 -3.50 10.15
C PHE A 109 -8.91 -4.98 10.34
N ILE A 110 -9.54 -5.88 9.58
CA ILE A 110 -9.20 -7.30 9.58
C ILE A 110 -7.74 -7.50 9.18
N MET A 111 -7.31 -6.88 8.07
CA MET A 111 -5.93 -6.96 7.60
C MET A 111 -4.94 -6.39 8.61
N LEU A 112 -5.29 -5.30 9.30
CA LEU A 112 -4.47 -4.72 10.37
C LEU A 112 -4.25 -5.76 11.48
N ILE A 113 -5.30 -6.42 11.98
CA ILE A 113 -5.18 -7.46 13.02
C ILE A 113 -4.33 -8.62 12.52
N LEU A 114 -4.55 -9.11 11.31
CA LEU A 114 -3.81 -10.25 10.75
C LEU A 114 -2.32 -9.92 10.57
N THR A 115 -1.99 -8.73 10.11
CA THR A 115 -0.59 -8.30 9.91
C THR A 115 0.13 -7.94 11.21
N LEU A 116 -0.57 -7.67 12.31
CA LEU A 116 0.00 -7.46 13.64
C LEU A 116 0.35 -8.76 14.36
N GLN A 117 -0.18 -9.92 13.93
CA GLN A 117 0.09 -11.20 14.59
C GLN A 117 1.60 -11.50 14.70
N PRO A 118 2.03 -12.21 15.76
CA PRO A 118 3.43 -12.61 15.92
C PRO A 118 3.86 -13.59 14.84
N THR A 119 5.15 -13.57 14.50
CA THR A 119 5.80 -14.60 13.68
C THR A 119 5.61 -15.95 14.33
N ARG A 120 5.13 -16.93 13.57
CA ARG A 120 4.93 -18.29 14.03
C ARG A 120 5.97 -19.24 13.42
N PRO A 121 6.56 -20.16 14.20
CA PRO A 121 7.51 -21.16 13.66
C PRO A 121 6.88 -22.04 12.57
N ALA A 122 5.58 -22.36 12.67
CA ALA A 122 4.85 -23.15 11.70
C ALA A 122 4.80 -22.51 10.29
N GLY A 123 4.93 -21.18 10.18
CA GLY A 123 5.03 -20.47 8.90
C GLY A 123 6.22 -20.88 8.03
N VAL A 124 7.19 -21.64 8.57
CA VAL A 124 8.33 -22.19 7.81
C VAL A 124 7.87 -23.05 6.62
N ARG A 125 6.68 -23.67 6.70
CA ARG A 125 6.10 -24.44 5.58
C ARG A 125 5.93 -23.64 4.28
N PHE A 126 5.88 -22.32 4.35
CA PHE A 126 5.75 -21.41 3.20
C PHE A 126 7.12 -20.94 2.67
N ASP A 127 8.21 -21.28 3.32
CA ASP A 127 9.55 -20.96 2.85
C ASP A 127 9.92 -21.83 1.64
N ARG A 128 10.64 -21.25 0.68
CA ARG A 128 11.04 -21.90 -0.56
C ARG A 128 12.00 -23.10 -0.34
N ASN A 129 12.71 -23.09 0.79
CA ASN A 129 13.61 -24.16 1.25
C ASN A 129 13.44 -24.35 2.77
N PRO A 130 12.47 -25.16 3.22
CA PRO A 130 12.17 -25.32 4.65
C PRO A 130 13.26 -26.04 5.46
N GLY A 131 14.36 -26.44 4.86
CA GLY A 131 15.45 -27.23 5.49
C GLY A 131 16.82 -26.52 5.50
N ARG A 132 16.90 -25.22 5.24
CA ARG A 132 18.15 -24.44 5.34
C ARG A 132 18.08 -23.36 6.37
#